data_a51a0c0a837b77ad72b595bfe6310c12
#
_entry.id   a51a0c0a837b77ad72b595bfe6310c12
#
_cell.length_a   1.000
_cell.length_b   1.000
_cell.length_c   1.000
_cell.angle_alpha   90.00
_cell.angle_beta   90.00
_cell.angle_gamma   90.00
#
_symmetry.space_group_name_H-M   'P 1'
#
loop_
_entity.id
_entity.type
_entity.pdbx_description
1 polymer ?
#
loop_
_entity_poly.entity_id
_entity_poly.type
_entity_poly.pdbx_seq_one_letter_code
_entity_poly.pdbx_strand_id
1 'polypeptide(L)'
;EYNVYMVVMIRYWFFAAFVISMSSRRTGGIKLVAKTKSPILQIFRSLILVAEMCITILALTLLGLAETHAIFASYPLIIAMLSGPILGEYVGWRRWLAICVGFIGILIILNPGNGIFSPYALVPLAGAILFAIYGLLTRYVGQYDDSSTSFYWTGVVGSIAMTVIGLNFWDPVSRSDWSVMLLLSASGVVGHYPVSYTHLRAHETNSN
;
A
#
# COMPACT_ATOMS: atom_id res chain seq x y z
N GLU A 1 -17.60 18.48 -4.86
CA GLU A 1 -16.31 17.78 -4.74
C GLU A 1 -16.21 17.17 -3.34
N TYR A 2 -15.99 15.87 -3.24
CA TYR A 2 -15.87 15.19 -1.95
C TYR A 2 -14.43 15.19 -1.45
N ASN A 3 -14.27 15.21 -0.12
CA ASN A 3 -12.96 15.13 0.48
C ASN A 3 -12.31 13.75 0.18
N VAL A 4 -11.05 13.76 -0.23
CA VAL A 4 -10.34 12.54 -0.65
C VAL A 4 -10.22 11.51 0.49
N TYR A 5 -10.06 11.95 1.74
CA TYR A 5 -10.01 11.06 2.90
C TYR A 5 -11.32 10.28 3.09
N MET A 6 -12.47 10.92 2.86
CA MET A 6 -13.77 10.25 2.87
C MET A 6 -13.89 9.21 1.75
N VAL A 7 -13.46 9.56 0.54
CA VAL A 7 -13.48 8.63 -0.62
C VAL A 7 -12.61 7.40 -0.33
N VAL A 8 -11.43 7.60 0.24
CA VAL A 8 -10.52 6.49 0.60
C VAL A 8 -11.12 5.66 1.74
N MET A 9 -11.78 6.27 2.74
CA MET A 9 -12.49 5.56 3.79
C MET A 9 -13.55 4.62 3.21
N ILE A 10 -14.40 5.13 2.29
CA ILE A 10 -15.43 4.32 1.62
C ILE A 10 -14.79 3.17 0.85
N ARG A 11 -13.70 3.40 0.11
CA ARG A 11 -12.95 2.33 -0.58
C ARG A 11 -12.44 1.25 0.37
N TYR A 12 -11.95 1.63 1.55
CA TYR A 12 -11.53 0.67 2.57
C TYR A 12 -12.69 -0.14 3.14
N TRP A 13 -13.89 0.42 3.27
CA TRP A 13 -15.08 -0.32 3.67
C TRP A 13 -15.44 -1.40 2.64
N PHE A 14 -15.43 -1.05 1.34
CA PHE A 14 -15.65 -2.03 0.28
C PHE A 14 -14.56 -3.10 0.24
N PHE A 15 -13.30 -2.70 0.41
CA PHE A 15 -12.19 -3.63 0.47
C PHE A 15 -12.31 -4.59 1.66
N ALA A 16 -12.64 -4.09 2.85
CA ALA A 16 -12.86 -4.91 4.03
C ALA A 16 -14.06 -5.87 3.84
N ALA A 17 -15.19 -5.38 3.32
CA ALA A 17 -16.35 -6.21 3.02
C ALA A 17 -16.02 -7.33 2.02
N PHE A 18 -15.27 -7.01 0.97
CA PHE A 18 -14.79 -8.00 0.00
C PHE A 18 -13.90 -9.06 0.64
N VAL A 19 -12.89 -8.64 1.41
CA VAL A 19 -11.93 -9.56 2.06
C VAL A 19 -12.63 -10.44 3.08
N ILE A 20 -13.55 -9.90 3.88
CA ILE A 20 -14.36 -10.66 4.85
C ILE A 20 -15.26 -11.67 4.12
N SER A 21 -15.93 -11.25 3.05
CA SER A 21 -16.78 -12.13 2.24
C SER A 21 -15.96 -13.27 1.59
N MET A 22 -14.79 -12.95 1.03
CA MET A 22 -13.90 -13.95 0.46
C MET A 22 -13.37 -14.92 1.53
N SER A 23 -13.00 -14.41 2.69
CA SER A 23 -12.51 -15.22 3.81
C SER A 23 -13.56 -16.13 4.39
N SER A 24 -14.85 -15.71 4.45
CA SER A 24 -15.95 -16.51 4.94
C SER A 24 -16.28 -17.71 4.04
N ARG A 25 -15.99 -17.60 2.75
CA ARG A 25 -16.22 -18.67 1.75
C ARG A 25 -15.10 -19.71 1.67
N ARG A 26 -13.96 -19.46 2.33
CA ARG A 26 -12.83 -20.41 2.35
C ARG A 26 -13.09 -21.55 3.34
N THR A 27 -12.54 -22.71 3.02
CA THR A 27 -12.49 -23.86 3.93
C THR A 27 -11.75 -23.45 5.22
N GLY A 28 -12.45 -23.49 6.37
CA GLY A 28 -11.93 -22.97 7.65
C GLY A 28 -12.41 -21.57 8.04
N GLY A 29 -13.04 -20.82 7.11
CA GLY A 29 -13.69 -19.54 7.37
C GLY A 29 -12.76 -18.44 7.84
N ILE A 30 -13.34 -17.36 8.35
CA ILE A 30 -12.63 -16.17 8.84
C ILE A 30 -11.61 -16.50 9.94
N LYS A 31 -11.92 -17.47 10.82
CA LYS A 31 -11.04 -17.85 11.94
C LYS A 31 -9.68 -18.35 11.47
N LEU A 32 -9.63 -19.09 10.35
CA LEU A 32 -8.39 -19.59 9.79
C LEU A 32 -7.58 -18.45 9.15
N VAL A 33 -8.24 -17.59 8.39
CA VAL A 33 -7.60 -16.45 7.71
C VAL A 33 -7.13 -15.38 8.69
N ALA A 34 -7.85 -15.15 9.79
CA ALA A 34 -7.46 -14.20 10.82
C ALA A 34 -6.30 -14.70 11.70
N LYS A 35 -6.03 -16.03 11.69
CA LYS A 35 -4.96 -16.62 12.50
C LYS A 35 -3.60 -16.24 11.92
N THR A 36 -2.80 -15.52 12.70
CA THR A 36 -1.43 -15.10 12.36
C THR A 36 -0.48 -15.42 13.50
N LYS A 37 0.77 -15.64 13.16
CA LYS A 37 1.86 -15.81 14.14
C LYS A 37 2.32 -14.48 14.74
N SER A 38 2.07 -13.36 14.07
CA SER A 38 2.57 -12.03 14.43
C SER A 38 1.50 -10.95 14.30
N PRO A 39 0.45 -10.95 15.17
CA PRO A 39 -0.68 -10.01 15.04
C PRO A 39 -0.25 -8.55 15.16
N ILE A 40 0.69 -8.24 16.04
CA ILE A 40 1.21 -6.88 16.22
C ILE A 40 1.86 -6.37 14.92
N LEU A 41 2.64 -7.23 14.25
CA LEU A 41 3.29 -6.88 13.02
C LEU A 41 2.29 -6.69 11.86
N GLN A 42 1.21 -7.49 11.81
CA GLN A 42 0.12 -7.32 10.86
C GLN A 42 -0.61 -5.99 11.06
N ILE A 43 -0.89 -5.61 12.32
CA ILE A 43 -1.50 -4.32 12.66
C ILE A 43 -0.57 -3.18 12.27
N PHE A 44 0.68 -3.23 12.70
CA PHE A 44 1.67 -2.18 12.45
C PHE A 44 1.88 -1.94 10.96
N ARG A 45 2.03 -3.02 10.17
CA ARG A 45 2.14 -2.95 8.72
C ARG A 45 0.91 -2.29 8.07
N SER A 46 -0.28 -2.65 8.53
CA SER A 46 -1.53 -2.10 8.00
C SER A 46 -1.67 -0.60 8.33
N LEU A 47 -1.26 -0.18 9.52
CA LEU A 47 -1.25 1.23 9.92
C LEU A 47 -0.21 2.03 9.13
N ILE A 48 0.96 1.46 8.83
CA ILE A 48 1.96 2.10 7.95
C ILE A 48 1.37 2.36 6.57
N LEU A 49 0.63 1.41 5.99
CA LEU A 49 -0.01 1.61 4.69
C LEU A 49 -1.07 2.74 4.74
N VAL A 50 -1.86 2.83 5.81
CA VAL A 50 -2.81 3.94 5.99
C VAL A 50 -2.09 5.27 6.13
N ALA A 51 -1.02 5.34 6.93
CA ALA A 51 -0.22 6.54 7.09
C ALA A 51 0.42 6.98 5.76
N GLU A 52 0.94 6.02 4.99
CA GLU A 52 1.47 6.27 3.65
C GLU A 52 0.41 6.88 2.74
N MET A 53 -0.80 6.29 2.70
CA MET A 53 -1.91 6.83 1.90
C MET A 53 -2.26 8.26 2.29
N CYS A 54 -2.34 8.56 3.58
CA CYS A 54 -2.61 9.92 4.05
C CYS A 54 -1.52 10.92 3.64
N ILE A 55 -0.25 10.50 3.72
CA ILE A 55 0.90 11.33 3.32
C ILE A 55 0.90 11.53 1.80
N THR A 56 0.60 10.50 1.02
CA THR A 56 0.51 10.60 -0.43
C THR A 56 -0.62 11.53 -0.88
N ILE A 57 -1.79 11.49 -0.22
CA ILE A 57 -2.86 12.45 -0.46
C ILE A 57 -2.39 13.88 -0.19
N LEU A 58 -1.72 14.11 0.94
CA LEU A 58 -1.15 15.41 1.27
C LEU A 58 -0.11 15.86 0.23
N ALA A 59 0.76 14.96 -0.22
CA ALA A 59 1.74 15.25 -1.27
C ALA A 59 1.08 15.68 -2.58
N LEU A 60 0.00 14.99 -2.99
CA LEU A 60 -0.77 15.33 -4.20
C LEU A 60 -1.39 16.72 -4.11
N THR A 61 -1.84 17.14 -2.93
CA THR A 61 -2.40 18.49 -2.73
C THR A 61 -1.33 19.59 -2.73
N LEU A 62 -0.11 19.28 -2.30
CA LEU A 62 0.99 20.24 -2.19
C LEU A 62 1.79 20.40 -3.49
N LEU A 63 2.02 19.31 -4.22
CA LEU A 63 2.92 19.26 -5.37
C LEU A 63 2.21 18.89 -6.69
N GLY A 64 0.99 18.39 -6.62
CA GLY A 64 0.30 17.84 -7.78
C GLY A 64 0.74 16.43 -8.16
N LEU A 65 0.10 15.90 -9.22
CA LEU A 65 0.18 14.49 -9.59
C LEU A 65 1.58 14.09 -10.12
N ALA A 66 2.13 14.86 -11.04
CA ALA A 66 3.36 14.49 -11.74
C ALA A 66 4.58 14.46 -10.81
N GLU A 67 4.75 15.50 -10.01
CA GLU A 67 5.89 15.64 -9.09
C GLU A 67 5.81 14.63 -7.95
N THR A 68 4.60 14.44 -7.37
CA THR A 68 4.39 13.43 -6.32
C THR A 68 4.76 12.04 -6.82
N HIS A 69 4.29 11.63 -8.01
CA HIS A 69 4.58 10.30 -8.54
C HIS A 69 6.04 10.13 -8.95
N ALA A 70 6.69 11.18 -9.47
CA ALA A 70 8.10 11.13 -9.80
C ALA A 70 8.97 10.86 -8.57
N ILE A 71 8.68 11.54 -7.45
CA ILE A 71 9.40 11.30 -6.17
C ILE A 71 9.02 9.94 -5.60
N PHE A 72 7.74 9.59 -5.61
CA PHE A 72 7.24 8.32 -5.10
C PHE A 72 7.84 7.12 -5.83
N ALA A 73 8.16 7.26 -7.13
CA ALA A 73 8.85 6.22 -7.91
C ALA A 73 10.23 5.81 -7.36
N SER A 74 10.75 6.52 -6.33
CA SER A 74 11.95 6.12 -5.60
C SER A 74 11.74 4.89 -4.69
N TYR A 75 10.50 4.52 -4.35
CA TYR A 75 10.23 3.45 -3.39
C TYR A 75 10.89 2.09 -3.71
N PRO A 76 11.03 1.62 -4.97
CA PRO A 76 11.71 0.37 -5.26
C PRO A 76 13.21 0.43 -4.96
N LEU A 77 13.82 1.61 -5.14
CA LEU A 77 15.23 1.83 -4.79
C LEU A 77 15.42 1.79 -3.27
N ILE A 78 14.49 2.38 -2.54
CA ILE A 78 14.47 2.36 -1.06
C ILE A 78 14.26 0.93 -0.56
N ILE A 79 13.35 0.14 -1.17
CA ILE A 79 13.20 -1.30 -0.86
C ILE A 79 14.52 -2.03 -1.08
N ALA A 80 15.18 -1.80 -2.23
CA ALA A 80 16.43 -2.45 -2.57
C ALA A 80 17.55 -2.11 -1.56
N MET A 81 17.59 -0.86 -1.08
CA MET A 81 18.55 -0.39 -0.10
C MET A 81 18.28 -0.96 1.30
N LEU A 82 17.02 -1.00 1.73
CA LEU A 82 16.62 -1.44 3.06
C LEU A 82 16.47 -2.96 3.18
N SER A 83 16.46 -3.72 2.07
CA SER A 83 16.33 -5.18 2.11
C SER A 83 17.48 -5.86 2.86
N GLY A 84 18.69 -5.30 2.80
CA GLY A 84 19.85 -5.78 3.56
C GLY A 84 19.61 -5.73 5.07
N PRO A 85 19.44 -4.55 5.66
CA PRO A 85 19.30 -4.39 7.11
C PRO A 85 17.99 -4.99 7.68
N ILE A 86 16.89 -5.02 6.90
CA ILE A 86 15.59 -5.50 7.41
C ILE A 86 15.41 -7.01 7.20
N LEU A 87 15.82 -7.54 6.05
CA LEU A 87 15.62 -8.96 5.70
C LEU A 87 16.89 -9.79 5.84
N GLY A 88 18.04 -9.17 6.16
CA GLY A 88 19.34 -9.87 6.23
C GLY A 88 19.89 -10.28 4.85
N GLU A 89 19.38 -9.68 3.75
CA GLU A 89 19.83 -10.01 2.41
C GLU A 89 21.16 -9.35 2.08
N TYR A 90 22.05 -10.08 1.41
CA TYR A 90 23.28 -9.48 0.89
C TYR A 90 22.98 -8.58 -0.31
N VAL A 91 23.26 -7.29 -0.16
CA VAL A 91 23.13 -6.33 -1.26
C VAL A 91 24.49 -6.19 -1.96
N GLY A 92 24.67 -6.91 -3.07
CA GLY A 92 25.89 -6.87 -3.84
C GLY A 92 26.15 -5.51 -4.51
N TRP A 93 27.41 -5.25 -4.90
CA TRP A 93 27.84 -3.98 -5.50
C TRP A 93 27.05 -3.57 -6.76
N ARG A 94 26.65 -4.56 -7.59
CA ARG A 94 25.83 -4.32 -8.80
C ARG A 94 24.47 -3.72 -8.45
N ARG A 95 23.88 -4.16 -7.34
CA ARG A 95 22.59 -3.65 -6.85
C ARG A 95 22.75 -2.22 -6.33
N TRP A 96 23.84 -1.92 -5.63
CA TRP A 96 24.17 -0.56 -5.22
C TRP A 96 24.35 0.38 -6.40
N LEU A 97 25.03 -0.07 -7.46
CA LEU A 97 25.22 0.69 -8.69
C LEU A 97 23.87 0.98 -9.38
N ALA A 98 22.99 0.00 -9.46
CA ALA A 98 21.62 0.19 -9.98
C ALA A 98 20.80 1.19 -9.15
N ILE A 99 20.92 1.15 -7.81
CA ILE A 99 20.28 2.13 -6.91
C ILE A 99 20.80 3.53 -7.21
N CYS A 100 22.12 3.73 -7.32
CA CYS A 100 22.70 5.04 -7.63
C CYS A 100 22.21 5.58 -8.99
N VAL A 101 22.22 4.74 -10.03
CA VAL A 101 21.73 5.12 -11.37
C VAL A 101 20.24 5.49 -11.32
N GLY A 102 19.43 4.72 -10.59
CA GLY A 102 18.00 5.01 -10.39
C GLY A 102 17.79 6.35 -9.68
N PHE A 103 18.54 6.65 -8.62
CA PHE A 103 18.48 7.95 -7.94
C PHE A 103 18.88 9.11 -8.84
N ILE A 104 19.92 8.95 -9.68
CA ILE A 104 20.29 9.96 -10.68
C ILE A 104 19.12 10.18 -11.65
N GLY A 105 18.45 9.12 -12.11
CA GLY A 105 17.26 9.24 -12.96
C GLY A 105 16.14 10.06 -12.30
N ILE A 106 15.87 9.85 -11.02
CA ILE A 106 14.89 10.63 -10.27
C ILE A 106 15.31 12.10 -10.17
N LEU A 107 16.59 12.37 -9.90
CA LEU A 107 17.10 13.74 -9.85
C LEU A 107 16.98 14.46 -11.20
N ILE A 108 17.19 13.75 -12.33
CA ILE A 108 17.00 14.31 -13.67
C ILE A 108 15.52 14.67 -13.89
N ILE A 109 14.60 13.80 -13.50
CA ILE A 109 13.14 14.06 -13.63
C ILE A 109 12.73 15.25 -12.77
N LEU A 110 13.23 15.35 -11.56
CA LEU A 110 12.92 16.44 -10.64
C LEU A 110 13.53 17.77 -11.05
N ASN A 111 14.57 17.77 -11.92
CA ASN A 111 15.23 18.95 -12.44
C ASN A 111 15.49 20.05 -11.38
N PRO A 112 16.35 19.81 -10.38
CA PRO A 112 16.47 20.64 -9.18
C PRO A 112 16.91 22.10 -9.42
N GLY A 113 17.26 22.46 -10.67
CA GLY A 113 17.67 23.82 -11.03
C GLY A 113 16.54 24.85 -11.11
N ASN A 114 15.28 24.45 -11.17
CA ASN A 114 14.12 25.34 -11.39
C ASN A 114 13.20 25.50 -10.14
N GLY A 115 13.75 25.44 -8.94
CA GLY A 115 13.00 25.74 -7.71
C GLY A 115 12.25 24.55 -7.09
N ILE A 116 12.45 23.34 -7.58
CA ILE A 116 11.76 22.11 -7.13
C ILE A 116 12.37 21.56 -5.81
N PHE A 117 13.41 22.12 -5.26
CA PHE A 117 13.77 21.91 -3.85
C PHE A 117 12.83 22.67 -2.92
N SER A 118 11.54 22.55 -3.20
CA SER A 118 10.53 22.90 -2.22
C SER A 118 10.66 21.95 -1.02
N PRO A 119 10.64 22.43 0.22
CA PRO A 119 10.57 21.59 1.41
C PRO A 119 9.43 20.54 1.33
N TYR A 120 8.42 20.83 0.52
CA TYR A 120 7.29 19.93 0.25
C TYR A 120 7.69 18.63 -0.47
N ALA A 121 8.82 18.56 -1.17
CA ALA A 121 9.35 17.32 -1.78
C ALA A 121 9.67 16.23 -0.75
N LEU A 122 9.89 16.60 0.51
CA LEU A 122 10.07 15.64 1.60
C LEU A 122 8.79 14.85 1.91
N VAL A 123 7.62 15.38 1.58
CA VAL A 123 6.34 14.72 1.87
C VAL A 123 6.16 13.45 1.02
N PRO A 124 6.24 13.47 -0.32
CA PRO A 124 6.15 12.25 -1.11
C PRO A 124 7.36 11.30 -0.89
N LEU A 125 8.52 11.83 -0.52
CA LEU A 125 9.66 11.00 -0.14
C LEU A 125 9.37 10.21 1.15
N ALA A 126 8.77 10.85 2.15
CA ALA A 126 8.30 10.16 3.36
C ALA A 126 7.25 9.08 3.01
N GLY A 127 6.31 9.37 2.10
CA GLY A 127 5.38 8.38 1.56
C GLY A 127 6.10 7.19 0.93
N ALA A 128 7.09 7.44 0.06
CA ALA A 128 7.89 6.40 -0.58
C ALA A 128 8.65 5.53 0.44
N ILE A 129 9.19 6.13 1.51
CA ILE A 129 9.86 5.39 2.61
C ILE A 129 8.85 4.51 3.35
N LEU A 130 7.69 5.04 3.71
CA LEU A 130 6.65 4.25 4.39
C LEU A 130 6.15 3.11 3.52
N PHE A 131 5.96 3.34 2.22
CA PHE A 131 5.57 2.29 1.29
C PHE A 131 6.65 1.21 1.14
N ALA A 132 7.92 1.62 1.12
CA ALA A 132 9.04 0.69 1.09
C ALA A 132 9.08 -0.18 2.37
N ILE A 133 8.91 0.43 3.54
CA ILE A 133 8.83 -0.29 4.83
C ILE A 133 7.64 -1.25 4.84
N TYR A 134 6.45 -0.80 4.38
CA TYR A 134 5.28 -1.66 4.24
C TYR A 134 5.56 -2.87 3.35
N GLY A 135 6.21 -2.67 2.21
CA GLY A 135 6.58 -3.76 1.28
C GLY A 135 7.55 -4.77 1.91
N LEU A 136 8.56 -4.28 2.62
CA LEU A 136 9.53 -5.13 3.31
C LEU A 136 8.90 -5.91 4.47
N LEU A 137 8.05 -5.27 5.28
CA LEU A 137 7.30 -5.95 6.33
C LEU A 137 6.32 -6.97 5.78
N THR A 138 5.68 -6.67 4.64
CA THR A 138 4.80 -7.62 3.95
C THR A 138 5.57 -8.85 3.48
N ARG A 139 6.77 -8.65 2.93
CA ARG A 139 7.66 -9.75 2.53
C ARG A 139 8.15 -10.55 3.74
N TYR A 140 8.48 -9.89 4.83
CA TYR A 140 8.91 -10.55 6.06
C TYR A 140 7.78 -11.41 6.65
N VAL A 141 6.58 -10.87 6.79
CA VAL A 141 5.41 -11.60 7.31
C VAL A 141 5.01 -12.75 6.37
N GLY A 142 5.17 -12.57 5.07
CA GLY A 142 4.87 -13.60 4.06
C GLY A 142 5.71 -14.87 4.18
N GLN A 143 6.76 -14.88 5.01
CA GLN A 143 7.51 -16.10 5.36
C GLN A 143 6.76 -17.00 6.36
N TYR A 144 5.78 -16.45 7.07
CA TYR A 144 5.08 -17.13 8.17
C TYR A 144 3.57 -17.20 7.99
N ASP A 145 3.00 -16.22 7.30
CA ASP A 145 1.57 -16.05 7.10
C ASP A 145 1.23 -16.06 5.61
N ASP A 146 0.07 -16.62 5.27
CA ASP A 146 -0.44 -16.60 3.90
C ASP A 146 -0.80 -15.19 3.43
N SER A 147 -0.74 -14.97 2.11
CA SER A 147 -1.18 -13.72 1.49
C SER A 147 -2.61 -13.34 1.87
N SER A 148 -3.51 -14.33 2.01
CA SER A 148 -4.89 -14.11 2.44
C SER A 148 -4.99 -13.54 3.86
N THR A 149 -4.14 -13.99 4.77
CA THR A 149 -4.04 -13.45 6.13
C THR A 149 -3.58 -12.00 6.09
N SER A 150 -2.56 -11.70 5.31
CA SER A 150 -2.07 -10.34 5.13
C SER A 150 -3.11 -9.41 4.53
N PHE A 151 -3.88 -9.87 3.52
CA PHE A 151 -5.00 -9.11 2.95
C PHE A 151 -6.12 -8.85 3.97
N TYR A 152 -6.48 -9.87 4.74
CA TYR A 152 -7.49 -9.76 5.78
C TYR A 152 -7.13 -8.69 6.80
N TRP A 153 -5.93 -8.73 7.36
CA TRP A 153 -5.46 -7.75 8.34
C TRP A 153 -5.36 -6.35 7.74
N THR A 154 -4.87 -6.21 6.50
CA THR A 154 -4.81 -4.91 5.82
C THR A 154 -6.21 -4.33 5.61
N GLY A 155 -7.18 -5.15 5.20
CA GLY A 155 -8.56 -4.69 4.99
C GLY A 155 -9.24 -4.28 6.30
N VAL A 156 -9.16 -5.12 7.33
CA VAL A 156 -9.84 -4.87 8.61
C VAL A 156 -9.21 -3.71 9.37
N VAL A 157 -7.90 -3.75 9.60
CA VAL A 157 -7.19 -2.69 10.34
C VAL A 157 -7.21 -1.39 9.56
N GLY A 158 -6.99 -1.46 8.24
CA GLY A 158 -7.04 -0.28 7.37
C GLY A 158 -8.42 0.38 7.36
N SER A 159 -9.51 -0.41 7.31
CA SER A 159 -10.87 0.16 7.35
C SER A 159 -11.17 0.83 8.70
N ILE A 160 -10.75 0.24 9.81
CA ILE A 160 -10.91 0.86 11.14
C ILE A 160 -10.14 2.17 11.21
N ALA A 161 -8.87 2.17 10.84
CA ALA A 161 -8.03 3.37 10.88
C ALA A 161 -8.54 4.48 9.96
N MET A 162 -8.92 4.12 8.72
CA MET A 162 -9.48 5.10 7.78
C MET A 162 -10.85 5.60 8.19
N THR A 163 -11.65 4.80 8.92
CA THR A 163 -12.92 5.27 9.47
C THR A 163 -12.69 6.37 10.51
N VAL A 164 -11.74 6.18 11.42
CA VAL A 164 -11.39 7.19 12.42
C VAL A 164 -10.95 8.51 11.77
N ILE A 165 -10.18 8.43 10.68
CA ILE A 165 -9.71 9.63 9.95
C ILE A 165 -10.84 10.23 9.11
N GLY A 166 -11.49 9.43 8.28
CA GLY A 166 -12.43 9.87 7.25
C GLY A 166 -13.75 10.40 7.80
N LEU A 167 -14.18 9.95 8.99
CA LEU A 167 -15.38 10.48 9.62
C LEU A 167 -15.29 11.97 9.96
N ASN A 168 -14.08 12.50 10.16
CA ASN A 168 -13.89 13.94 10.38
C ASN A 168 -14.14 14.79 9.11
N PHE A 169 -14.17 14.14 7.95
CA PHE A 169 -14.35 14.76 6.64
C PHE A 169 -15.62 14.26 5.94
N TRP A 170 -16.60 13.79 6.73
CA TRP A 170 -17.83 13.22 6.18
C TRP A 170 -18.71 14.28 5.55
N ASP A 171 -19.02 14.08 4.26
CA ASP A 171 -20.04 14.80 3.50
C ASP A 171 -21.10 13.82 2.99
N PRO A 172 -22.39 14.15 3.05
CA PRO A 172 -23.44 13.29 2.53
C PRO A 172 -23.27 13.03 1.03
N VAL A 173 -23.10 11.77 0.66
CA VAL A 173 -22.94 11.35 -0.75
C VAL A 173 -24.28 11.38 -1.46
N SER A 174 -24.36 12.06 -2.61
CA SER A 174 -25.57 12.09 -3.43
C SER A 174 -25.88 10.69 -4.00
N ARG A 175 -27.15 10.42 -4.30
CA ARG A 175 -27.55 9.09 -4.83
C ARG A 175 -26.89 8.76 -6.16
N SER A 176 -26.63 9.76 -7.00
CA SER A 176 -25.93 9.59 -8.28
C SER A 176 -24.47 9.20 -8.11
N ASP A 177 -23.80 9.74 -7.09
CA ASP A 177 -22.35 9.58 -6.91
C ASP A 177 -21.98 8.26 -6.25
N TRP A 178 -22.93 7.57 -5.61
CA TRP A 178 -22.71 6.21 -5.12
C TRP A 178 -22.32 5.22 -6.21
N SER A 179 -22.84 5.39 -7.43
CA SER A 179 -22.45 4.53 -8.54
C SER A 179 -20.98 4.72 -8.92
N VAL A 180 -20.49 5.95 -8.90
CA VAL A 180 -19.07 6.27 -9.16
C VAL A 180 -18.19 5.75 -8.03
N MET A 181 -18.61 5.91 -6.78
CA MET A 181 -17.89 5.38 -5.60
C MET A 181 -17.77 3.85 -5.64
N LEU A 182 -18.85 3.16 -6.06
CA LEU A 182 -18.85 1.71 -6.25
C LEU A 182 -17.88 1.29 -7.35
N LEU A 183 -17.89 1.96 -8.50
CA LEU A 183 -16.96 1.67 -9.61
C LEU A 183 -15.51 1.88 -9.20
N LEU A 184 -15.20 2.99 -8.53
CA LEU A 184 -13.86 3.28 -8.00
C LEU A 184 -13.41 2.22 -7.00
N SER A 185 -14.30 1.77 -6.12
CA SER A 185 -14.00 0.74 -5.12
C SER A 185 -13.81 -0.63 -5.77
N ALA A 186 -14.65 -0.99 -6.75
CA ALA A 186 -14.56 -2.25 -7.49
C ALA A 186 -13.27 -2.33 -8.31
N SER A 187 -12.86 -1.24 -8.97
CA SER A 187 -11.59 -1.20 -9.73
C SER A 187 -10.38 -1.47 -8.84
N GLY A 188 -10.37 -0.93 -7.61
CA GLY A 188 -9.32 -1.20 -6.63
C GLY A 188 -9.27 -2.67 -6.19
N VAL A 189 -10.44 -3.29 -5.99
CA VAL A 189 -10.54 -4.71 -5.62
C VAL A 189 -10.08 -5.62 -6.76
N VAL A 190 -10.52 -5.34 -8.00
CA VAL A 190 -10.15 -6.12 -9.19
C VAL A 190 -8.65 -6.05 -9.47
N GLY A 191 -8.01 -4.90 -9.27
CA GLY A 191 -6.56 -4.74 -9.45
C GLY A 191 -5.74 -5.60 -8.47
N HIS A 192 -6.28 -5.94 -7.31
CA HIS A 192 -5.60 -6.79 -6.33
C HIS A 192 -5.89 -8.30 -6.48
N TYR A 193 -6.92 -8.68 -7.23
CA TYR A 193 -7.35 -10.08 -7.40
C TYR A 193 -6.36 -10.99 -8.15
N PRO A 194 -5.70 -10.57 -9.27
CA PRO A 194 -4.80 -11.44 -10.03
C PRO A 194 -3.56 -11.87 -9.26
N VAL A 195 -3.07 -11.03 -8.34
CA VAL A 195 -1.86 -11.32 -7.56
C VAL A 195 -2.08 -12.51 -6.60
N SER A 196 -3.28 -12.66 -6.07
CA SER A 196 -3.62 -13.79 -5.19
C SER A 196 -3.78 -15.11 -5.93
N TYR A 197 -4.23 -15.10 -7.18
CA TYR A 197 -4.49 -16.32 -7.98
C TYR A 197 -3.21 -16.92 -8.57
N THR A 198 -2.27 -16.10 -8.98
CA THR A 198 -0.98 -16.56 -9.54
C THR A 198 -0.10 -17.22 -8.49
N HIS A 199 -0.14 -16.76 -7.23
CA HIS A 199 0.59 -17.40 -6.14
C HIS A 199 -0.01 -18.74 -5.69
N LEU A 200 -1.33 -18.91 -5.75
CA LEU A 200 -1.98 -20.18 -5.40
C LEU A 200 -1.65 -21.29 -6.41
N ARG A 201 -1.59 -20.97 -7.71
CA ARG A 201 -1.25 -21.93 -8.76
C ARG A 201 0.23 -22.35 -8.74
N ALA A 202 1.13 -21.46 -8.33
CA ALA A 202 2.54 -21.76 -8.22
C ALA A 202 2.87 -22.74 -7.08
N HIS A 203 2.06 -22.76 -6.02
CA HIS A 203 2.22 -23.72 -4.91
C HIS A 203 1.65 -25.11 -5.23
N GLU A 204 0.59 -25.20 -6.04
CA GLU A 204 0.03 -26.50 -6.45
C GLU A 204 0.88 -27.24 -7.48
N THR A 205 1.63 -26.52 -8.32
CA THR A 205 2.53 -27.13 -9.31
C THR A 205 3.86 -27.62 -8.76
N ASN A 206 4.25 -27.22 -7.54
CA ASN A 206 5.48 -27.69 -6.89
C ASN A 206 5.27 -28.86 -5.91
N SER A 207 4.05 -29.37 -5.77
CA SER A 207 3.70 -30.48 -4.88
C SER A 207 3.35 -31.79 -5.60
N ASN A 208 3.60 -31.89 -6.92
CA ASN A 208 3.48 -33.13 -7.71
C ASN A 208 4.82 -33.59 -8.25
#